data_4b48efde923c7cdc1533283612522b74
#
_entry.id   4b48efde923c7cdc1533283612522b74
#
_cell.length_a   1.000
_cell.length_b   1.000
_cell.length_c   1.000
_cell.angle_alpha   90.00
_cell.angle_beta   90.00
_cell.angle_gamma   90.00
#
_symmetry.space_group_name_H-M   'P 1'
#
loop_
_entity.id
_entity.type
_entity.pdbx_description
1 polymer ?
#
loop_
_entity_poly.entity_id
_entity_poly.type
_entity_poly.pdbx_seq_one_letter_code
_entity_poly.pdbx_strand_id
1 'polypeptide(L)'
;VEMDIAQNRRISVREEITVRFLTKRKMFYRSLPIDQGDKYLDFSAECEGNDAFSWYVADNPDMDGFIDVNCVGNADIGKVWTYKISYTMISTSDEVKDGMLLDVVGAGWPVQLNDVDVTVKFPGKIASYEVYSGGFGSSGNQYVEVTPDTANNALLLHADNLPLEYNDTYNETMAAAVTLRFAAEAGVLRGYTASRIFTARMGVFLLVGVIGLGLSVLMFFLFRKKREIIPVVGLKAPQDMDPLRMGKLIDGTVNDEDITSMIYWFASKGYLFINFEDEKNPVLVRRVVNLPEGTPAHQKVLFDGLFKGQDSVAVSSLANKFYASADKAKTLLAAKEIPYYEKKSEIGFILCCVLSALTFFCVPFFASLTVGGGYKYFGGFFMAVPVVIVGFFLRTRINLRYKSKGSVTGWLIAILVVEALATLFYIFFRGKHIIDTYEKLLVAIFAWSYMFIGAAAVSRTEEYTLVLGEILGFKEFITVTEEDKIKFMLEDNPELFYDILPYAQVLGVTKEWEDKFKNILLQPPSWYVGSRMTIFDYMLINACLRRATASMMTRPQSSGGGSFVGRSGGGGSFGGFSGGGHGGGGGGAR
;
A
#
# COMPACT_ATOMS: atom_id res chain seq x y z
N VAL A 1 -14.01 14.29 -44.92
CA VAL A 1 -12.83 13.75 -44.24
C VAL A 1 -12.43 12.45 -44.93
N GLU A 2 -11.16 12.28 -45.26
CA GLU A 2 -10.59 11.01 -45.75
C GLU A 2 -9.62 10.44 -44.72
N MET A 3 -9.78 9.18 -44.38
CA MET A 3 -8.87 8.43 -43.52
C MET A 3 -8.36 7.19 -44.27
N ASP A 4 -7.06 7.05 -44.40
CA ASP A 4 -6.41 5.90 -45.03
C ASP A 4 -5.63 5.11 -43.97
N ILE A 5 -6.10 3.93 -43.64
CA ILE A 5 -5.54 3.08 -42.61
C ILE A 5 -4.50 2.14 -43.24
N ALA A 6 -3.24 2.27 -42.84
CA ALA A 6 -2.19 1.37 -43.28
C ALA A 6 -2.14 0.08 -42.47
N GLN A 7 -1.53 -0.96 -43.02
CA GLN A 7 -1.34 -2.26 -42.33
C GLN A 7 -0.65 -2.13 -40.97
N ASN A 8 0.23 -1.15 -40.80
CA ASN A 8 0.95 -0.86 -39.55
C ASN A 8 0.17 0.04 -38.58
N ARG A 9 -1.13 0.22 -38.79
CA ARG A 9 -2.07 1.02 -37.98
C ARG A 9 -1.76 2.54 -37.98
N ARG A 10 -0.93 3.03 -38.90
CA ARG A 10 -0.85 4.47 -39.15
C ARG A 10 -2.07 4.88 -39.98
N ILE A 11 -2.63 6.03 -39.63
CA ILE A 11 -3.80 6.58 -40.32
C ILE A 11 -3.40 7.91 -40.91
N SER A 12 -3.43 8.01 -42.25
CA SER A 12 -3.28 9.29 -42.93
C SER A 12 -4.65 9.94 -43.00
N VAL A 13 -4.76 11.12 -42.39
CA VAL A 13 -6.02 11.88 -42.32
C VAL A 13 -5.91 13.12 -43.20
N ARG A 14 -6.95 13.38 -43.96
CA ARG A 14 -7.15 14.61 -44.72
C ARG A 14 -8.54 15.16 -44.41
N GLU A 15 -8.58 16.36 -43.85
CA GLU A 15 -9.82 17.06 -43.52
C GLU A 15 -9.99 18.25 -44.43
N GLU A 16 -11.16 18.41 -45.01
CA GLU A 16 -11.57 19.60 -45.72
C GLU A 16 -12.74 20.23 -44.97
N ILE A 17 -12.53 21.41 -44.38
CA ILE A 17 -13.46 22.04 -43.43
C ILE A 17 -13.84 23.42 -43.96
N THR A 18 -15.08 23.55 -44.41
CA THR A 18 -15.60 24.84 -44.89
C THR A 18 -16.28 25.58 -43.75
N VAL A 19 -15.78 26.77 -43.44
CA VAL A 19 -16.24 27.60 -42.33
C VAL A 19 -16.83 28.92 -42.84
N ARG A 20 -18.07 29.22 -42.46
CA ARG A 20 -18.69 30.53 -42.63
C ARG A 20 -18.53 31.36 -41.35
N PHE A 21 -17.84 32.49 -41.40
CA PHE A 21 -17.63 33.35 -40.24
C PHE A 21 -18.83 34.27 -39.98
N LEU A 22 -19.50 34.10 -38.85
CA LEU A 22 -20.63 34.94 -38.42
C LEU A 22 -20.15 36.16 -37.61
N THR A 23 -18.91 36.15 -37.13
CA THR A 23 -18.24 37.27 -36.44
C THR A 23 -16.80 37.37 -36.94
N LYS A 24 -16.15 38.53 -36.73
CA LYS A 24 -14.71 38.68 -37.03
C LYS A 24 -13.90 37.72 -36.20
N ARG A 25 -12.99 36.98 -36.86
CA ARG A 25 -12.06 36.02 -36.23
C ARG A 25 -10.65 36.20 -36.78
N LYS A 26 -9.65 35.94 -35.92
CA LYS A 26 -8.24 36.03 -36.29
C LYS A 26 -7.62 34.66 -36.61
N MET A 27 -8.28 33.60 -36.16
CA MET A 27 -7.73 32.27 -36.24
C MET A 27 -8.85 31.23 -36.24
N PHE A 28 -8.66 30.16 -37.03
CA PHE A 28 -9.39 28.90 -36.89
C PHE A 28 -8.42 27.87 -36.29
N TYR A 29 -8.88 26.98 -35.42
CA TYR A 29 -8.07 25.92 -34.84
C TYR A 29 -8.77 24.57 -34.93
N ARG A 30 -7.95 23.52 -35.08
CA ARG A 30 -8.36 22.13 -35.06
C ARG A 30 -7.65 21.46 -33.89
N SER A 31 -8.40 21.06 -32.84
CA SER A 31 -7.87 20.39 -31.65
C SER A 31 -7.87 18.89 -31.83
N LEU A 32 -6.75 18.25 -31.54
CA LEU A 32 -6.54 16.81 -31.63
C LEU A 32 -6.14 16.26 -30.25
N PRO A 33 -6.82 15.21 -29.76
CA PRO A 33 -6.54 14.66 -28.43
C PRO A 33 -5.24 13.85 -28.40
N ILE A 34 -4.40 14.10 -27.39
CA ILE A 34 -3.16 13.34 -27.11
C ILE A 34 -3.17 12.65 -25.76
N ASP A 35 -4.22 12.86 -24.97
CA ASP A 35 -4.37 12.31 -23.62
C ASP A 35 -4.48 10.78 -23.58
N GLN A 36 -4.88 10.16 -24.67
CA GLN A 36 -4.99 8.72 -24.85
C GLN A 36 -3.67 8.06 -25.34
N GLY A 37 -2.62 8.88 -25.54
CA GLY A 37 -1.32 8.44 -26.01
C GLY A 37 -1.16 8.41 -27.53
N ASP A 38 -2.16 8.93 -28.27
CA ASP A 38 -2.06 9.08 -29.72
C ASP A 38 -0.96 10.09 -30.09
N LYS A 39 -0.32 9.86 -31.22
CA LYS A 39 0.73 10.73 -31.77
C LYS A 39 0.34 11.21 -33.13
N TYR A 40 0.58 12.48 -33.38
CA TYR A 40 0.28 13.12 -34.67
C TYR A 40 1.60 13.65 -35.26
N LEU A 41 1.78 13.37 -36.56
CA LEU A 41 3.01 13.70 -37.31
C LEU A 41 2.63 14.24 -38.69
N ASP A 42 3.61 14.75 -39.42
CA ASP A 42 3.51 15.13 -40.82
C ASP A 42 2.35 16.12 -41.12
N PHE A 43 2.20 17.13 -40.25
CA PHE A 43 1.16 18.12 -40.41
C PHE A 43 1.35 18.99 -41.66
N SER A 44 0.25 19.25 -42.36
CA SER A 44 0.17 20.34 -43.33
C SER A 44 -1.21 20.97 -43.26
N ALA A 45 -1.26 22.28 -43.55
CA ALA A 45 -2.52 23.00 -43.66
C ALA A 45 -2.47 24.02 -44.79
N GLU A 46 -3.59 24.13 -45.53
CA GLU A 46 -3.82 25.07 -46.60
C GLU A 46 -5.18 25.74 -46.38
N CYS A 47 -5.39 26.93 -46.95
CA CYS A 47 -6.66 27.66 -46.84
C CYS A 47 -7.04 28.23 -48.19
N GLU A 48 -8.19 27.83 -48.71
CA GLU A 48 -8.80 28.43 -49.87
C GLU A 48 -9.64 29.67 -49.44
N GLY A 49 -9.42 30.79 -50.12
CA GLY A 49 -10.11 32.07 -49.84
C GLY A 49 -9.33 33.05 -48.96
N ASN A 50 -8.09 32.71 -48.58
CA ASN A 50 -7.19 33.60 -47.86
C ASN A 50 -5.74 33.48 -48.30
N ASP A 51 -5.23 34.44 -49.08
CA ASP A 51 -3.85 34.44 -49.58
C ASP A 51 -2.80 34.81 -48.52
N ALA A 52 -3.24 35.37 -47.37
CA ALA A 52 -2.39 35.72 -46.22
C ALA A 52 -2.44 34.69 -45.10
N PHE A 53 -2.67 33.43 -45.44
CA PHE A 53 -2.78 32.32 -44.51
C PHE A 53 -1.42 31.87 -43.98
N SER A 54 -1.37 31.56 -42.68
CA SER A 54 -0.25 30.85 -42.05
C SER A 54 -0.76 29.87 -41.00
N TRP A 55 0.01 28.90 -40.66
CA TRP A 55 -0.39 27.91 -39.66
C TRP A 55 0.79 27.44 -38.79
N TYR A 56 0.48 26.91 -37.61
CA TYR A 56 1.43 26.28 -36.69
C TYR A 56 0.71 25.30 -35.77
N VAL A 57 1.49 24.36 -35.17
CA VAL A 57 0.98 23.40 -34.17
C VAL A 57 1.49 23.80 -32.80
N ALA A 58 0.60 23.80 -31.81
CA ALA A 58 0.95 24.10 -30.41
C ALA A 58 0.02 23.31 -29.46
N ASP A 59 0.44 23.20 -28.19
CA ASP A 59 -0.45 22.69 -27.16
C ASP A 59 -1.68 23.59 -27.02
N ASN A 60 -2.85 22.97 -26.76
CA ASN A 60 -4.09 23.74 -26.56
C ASN A 60 -3.98 24.52 -25.24
N PRO A 61 -4.13 25.86 -25.26
CA PRO A 61 -3.97 26.68 -24.06
C PRO A 61 -5.10 26.54 -23.04
N ASP A 62 -6.28 26.08 -23.49
CA ASP A 62 -7.50 26.01 -22.69
C ASP A 62 -7.81 24.57 -22.21
N MET A 63 -7.22 23.54 -22.84
CA MET A 63 -7.50 22.13 -22.57
C MET A 63 -6.22 21.29 -22.52
N ASP A 64 -5.87 20.81 -21.34
CA ASP A 64 -4.79 19.84 -21.19
C ASP A 64 -5.08 18.53 -21.96
N GLY A 65 -4.07 17.96 -22.60
CA GLY A 65 -4.19 16.70 -23.36
C GLY A 65 -4.65 16.88 -24.81
N PHE A 66 -4.58 18.10 -25.35
CA PHE A 66 -4.87 18.41 -26.75
C PHE A 66 -3.73 19.21 -27.38
N ILE A 67 -3.55 19.02 -28.70
CA ILE A 67 -2.75 19.90 -29.55
C ILE A 67 -3.63 20.56 -30.58
N ASP A 68 -3.35 21.82 -30.88
CA ASP A 68 -4.08 22.62 -31.87
C ASP A 68 -3.25 22.80 -33.13
N VAL A 69 -3.88 22.53 -34.27
CA VAL A 69 -3.42 23.05 -35.56
C VAL A 69 -4.07 24.44 -35.75
N ASN A 70 -3.28 25.47 -35.52
CA ASN A 70 -3.73 26.86 -35.54
C ASN A 70 -3.58 27.45 -36.93
N CYS A 71 -4.69 27.83 -37.55
CA CYS A 71 -4.78 28.40 -38.87
C CYS A 71 -5.04 29.93 -38.76
N VAL A 72 -4.00 30.72 -38.94
CA VAL A 72 -4.03 32.16 -38.70
C VAL A 72 -4.51 32.91 -39.95
N GLY A 73 -5.51 33.77 -39.78
CA GLY A 73 -6.02 34.62 -40.85
C GLY A 73 -7.15 35.53 -40.36
N ASN A 74 -7.20 36.76 -40.79
CA ASN A 74 -8.22 37.75 -40.41
C ASN A 74 -9.49 37.59 -41.25
N ALA A 75 -10.49 36.88 -40.71
CA ALA A 75 -11.77 36.65 -41.35
C ALA A 75 -12.79 37.75 -40.95
N ASP A 76 -13.35 38.44 -41.93
CA ASP A 76 -14.50 39.34 -41.73
C ASP A 76 -15.82 38.55 -41.74
N ILE A 77 -16.88 39.22 -41.25
CA ILE A 77 -18.23 38.66 -41.20
C ILE A 77 -18.70 38.26 -42.61
N GLY A 78 -19.29 37.07 -42.72
CA GLY A 78 -19.85 36.55 -43.98
C GLY A 78 -18.82 35.89 -44.90
N LYS A 79 -17.52 35.95 -44.60
CA LYS A 79 -16.49 35.22 -45.36
C LYS A 79 -16.67 33.71 -45.19
N VAL A 80 -16.39 33.01 -46.28
CA VAL A 80 -16.37 31.54 -46.32
C VAL A 80 -14.97 31.11 -46.73
N TRP A 81 -14.33 30.33 -45.88
CA TRP A 81 -12.98 29.75 -46.14
C TRP A 81 -13.02 28.25 -46.03
N THR A 82 -12.23 27.57 -46.86
CA THR A 82 -12.06 26.11 -46.78
C THR A 82 -10.66 25.79 -46.34
N TYR A 83 -10.54 25.15 -45.19
CA TYR A 83 -9.28 24.68 -44.62
C TYR A 83 -9.04 23.22 -45.05
N LYS A 84 -7.87 22.93 -45.63
CA LYS A 84 -7.41 21.61 -45.95
C LYS A 84 -6.30 21.26 -44.98
N ILE A 85 -6.57 20.38 -44.03
CA ILE A 85 -5.63 19.96 -42.99
C ILE A 85 -5.28 18.50 -43.21
N SER A 86 -4.00 18.14 -43.22
CA SER A 86 -3.60 16.75 -43.25
C SER A 86 -2.56 16.44 -42.18
N TYR A 87 -2.63 15.21 -41.68
CA TYR A 87 -1.70 14.69 -40.69
C TYR A 87 -1.67 13.17 -40.70
N THR A 88 -0.63 12.57 -40.10
CA THR A 88 -0.55 11.15 -39.82
C THR A 88 -0.82 10.90 -38.35
N MET A 89 -1.85 10.10 -38.05
CA MET A 89 -2.15 9.65 -36.70
C MET A 89 -1.55 8.28 -36.45
N ILE A 90 -0.90 8.09 -35.31
CA ILE A 90 -0.44 6.80 -34.78
C ILE A 90 -1.24 6.53 -33.53
N SER A 91 -2.24 5.68 -33.65
CA SER A 91 -3.04 5.24 -32.50
C SER A 91 -2.28 4.23 -31.67
N THR A 92 -2.33 4.43 -30.34
CA THR A 92 -1.75 3.52 -29.34
C THR A 92 -2.80 2.65 -28.66
N SER A 93 -4.07 2.72 -29.11
CA SER A 93 -5.19 1.96 -28.54
C SER A 93 -5.01 0.46 -28.68
N ASP A 94 -5.21 -0.24 -27.56
CA ASP A 94 -5.05 -1.68 -27.41
C ASP A 94 -6.37 -2.45 -27.39
N GLU A 95 -7.50 -1.77 -27.55
CA GLU A 95 -8.81 -2.35 -27.19
C GLU A 95 -9.29 -3.43 -28.16
N VAL A 96 -8.82 -3.42 -29.42
CA VAL A 96 -9.23 -4.42 -30.42
C VAL A 96 -8.04 -5.02 -31.15
N LYS A 97 -7.75 -6.30 -30.93
CA LYS A 97 -6.57 -6.98 -31.48
C LYS A 97 -6.43 -6.88 -33.01
N ASP A 98 -7.50 -7.14 -33.73
CA ASP A 98 -7.55 -7.12 -35.20
C ASP A 98 -8.45 -5.99 -35.71
N GLY A 99 -8.66 -4.92 -34.96
CA GLY A 99 -9.51 -3.80 -35.28
C GLY A 99 -9.07 -2.49 -34.62
N MET A 100 -9.90 -1.48 -34.71
CA MET A 100 -9.70 -0.16 -34.11
C MET A 100 -11.04 0.48 -33.72
N LEU A 101 -10.98 1.39 -32.76
CA LEU A 101 -12.08 2.29 -32.40
C LEU A 101 -11.60 3.73 -32.71
N LEU A 102 -12.24 4.37 -33.68
CA LEU A 102 -11.82 5.67 -34.20
C LEU A 102 -12.95 6.69 -34.10
N ASP A 103 -12.66 7.84 -33.54
CA ASP A 103 -13.55 9.00 -33.67
C ASP A 103 -13.30 9.68 -35.01
N VAL A 104 -14.13 9.33 -35.99
CA VAL A 104 -14.04 9.88 -37.35
C VAL A 104 -14.55 11.33 -37.41
N VAL A 105 -15.46 11.69 -36.49
CA VAL A 105 -15.83 13.08 -36.16
C VAL A 105 -15.86 13.20 -34.65
N GLY A 106 -14.98 14.01 -34.08
CA GLY A 106 -14.89 14.18 -32.63
C GLY A 106 -15.99 15.04 -32.02
N ALA A 107 -16.22 14.84 -30.73
CA ALA A 107 -17.25 15.56 -29.96
C ALA A 107 -16.88 17.01 -29.55
N GLY A 108 -15.72 17.51 -29.94
CA GLY A 108 -15.23 18.82 -29.47
C GLY A 108 -15.61 20.04 -30.35
N TRP A 109 -16.62 19.94 -31.15
CA TRP A 109 -17.08 21.06 -32.00
C TRP A 109 -18.17 21.87 -31.31
N PRO A 110 -17.94 23.17 -31.01
CA PRO A 110 -18.95 24.02 -30.34
C PRO A 110 -20.02 24.53 -31.29
N VAL A 111 -20.07 24.02 -32.50
CA VAL A 111 -21.02 24.40 -33.56
C VAL A 111 -21.58 23.17 -34.23
N GLN A 112 -22.81 23.26 -34.72
CA GLN A 112 -23.42 22.22 -35.54
C GLN A 112 -22.58 22.01 -36.80
N LEU A 113 -22.37 20.74 -37.19
CA LEU A 113 -21.72 20.40 -38.45
C LEU A 113 -22.80 19.99 -39.47
N ASN A 114 -22.72 20.55 -40.67
CA ASN A 114 -23.65 20.25 -41.75
C ASN A 114 -22.88 19.61 -42.90
N ASP A 115 -23.52 18.68 -43.61
CA ASP A 115 -22.99 18.01 -44.80
C ASP A 115 -21.62 17.37 -44.53
N VAL A 116 -21.65 16.35 -43.69
CA VAL A 116 -20.46 15.64 -43.22
C VAL A 116 -20.26 14.33 -43.97
N ASP A 117 -19.22 14.32 -44.81
CA ASP A 117 -18.77 13.11 -45.51
C ASP A 117 -17.48 12.57 -44.92
N VAL A 118 -17.44 11.30 -44.62
CA VAL A 118 -16.22 10.61 -44.13
C VAL A 118 -15.99 9.36 -44.96
N THR A 119 -14.80 9.25 -45.55
CA THR A 119 -14.34 8.05 -46.24
C THR A 119 -13.23 7.39 -45.44
N VAL A 120 -13.45 6.16 -45.00
CA VAL A 120 -12.44 5.36 -44.31
C VAL A 120 -11.97 4.22 -45.17
N LYS A 121 -10.72 4.24 -45.60
CA LYS A 121 -10.08 3.18 -46.44
C LYS A 121 -9.30 2.22 -45.56
N PHE A 122 -9.43 0.93 -45.82
CA PHE A 122 -8.81 -0.14 -45.05
C PHE A 122 -7.72 -0.85 -45.86
N PRO A 123 -6.65 -1.35 -45.22
CA PRO A 123 -5.56 -2.06 -45.91
C PRO A 123 -5.95 -3.45 -46.40
N GLY A 124 -7.18 -3.88 -46.18
CA GLY A 124 -7.73 -5.16 -46.59
C GLY A 124 -9.18 -5.32 -46.14
N LYS A 125 -9.72 -6.51 -46.24
CA LYS A 125 -11.13 -6.76 -45.88
C LYS A 125 -11.39 -6.61 -44.40
N ILE A 126 -12.54 -5.97 -44.08
CA ILE A 126 -13.09 -5.88 -42.74
C ILE A 126 -14.07 -7.01 -42.48
N ALA A 127 -14.01 -7.59 -41.27
CA ALA A 127 -14.88 -8.67 -40.85
C ALA A 127 -16.22 -8.15 -40.29
N SER A 128 -16.16 -7.04 -39.57
CA SER A 128 -17.33 -6.36 -38.99
C SER A 128 -17.06 -4.89 -38.75
N TYR A 129 -18.13 -4.11 -38.68
CA TYR A 129 -18.07 -2.72 -38.25
C TYR A 129 -19.34 -2.31 -37.49
N GLU A 130 -19.22 -1.34 -36.63
CA GLU A 130 -20.30 -0.69 -35.91
C GLU A 130 -20.01 0.83 -35.92
N VAL A 131 -21.05 1.62 -36.16
CA VAL A 131 -20.98 3.09 -36.14
C VAL A 131 -21.85 3.60 -35.02
N TYR A 132 -21.31 4.47 -34.22
CA TYR A 132 -22.03 5.17 -33.17
C TYR A 132 -22.08 6.66 -33.50
N SER A 133 -23.25 7.27 -33.38
CA SER A 133 -23.41 8.71 -33.59
C SER A 133 -24.39 9.30 -32.59
N GLY A 134 -24.06 10.51 -32.08
CA GLY A 134 -24.86 11.20 -31.06
C GLY A 134 -23.99 11.96 -30.08
N GLY A 135 -24.57 12.44 -28.98
CA GLY A 135 -23.86 13.04 -27.89
C GLY A 135 -22.85 12.07 -27.26
N PHE A 136 -21.88 12.60 -26.51
CA PHE A 136 -20.85 11.80 -25.87
C PHE A 136 -21.46 10.69 -24.99
N GLY A 137 -21.12 9.44 -25.27
CA GLY A 137 -21.65 8.26 -24.57
C GLY A 137 -22.84 7.59 -25.25
N SER A 138 -23.34 8.07 -26.38
CA SER A 138 -24.41 7.45 -27.13
C SER A 138 -23.99 6.08 -27.69
N SER A 139 -24.82 5.05 -27.49
CA SER A 139 -24.56 3.66 -27.89
C SER A 139 -25.24 3.23 -29.19
N GLY A 140 -25.88 4.15 -29.92
CA GLY A 140 -26.56 3.92 -31.18
C GLY A 140 -26.04 4.80 -32.31
N ASN A 141 -26.48 4.52 -33.53
CA ASN A 141 -26.25 5.38 -34.69
C ASN A 141 -27.54 6.14 -35.02
N GLN A 142 -27.58 7.43 -34.78
CA GLN A 142 -28.78 8.28 -34.94
C GLN A 142 -28.72 9.18 -36.17
N TYR A 143 -27.53 9.55 -36.64
CA TYR A 143 -27.36 10.64 -37.60
C TYR A 143 -26.60 10.26 -38.86
N VAL A 144 -26.02 9.07 -38.93
CA VAL A 144 -25.05 8.70 -39.98
C VAL A 144 -25.60 7.57 -40.86
N GLU A 145 -25.65 7.79 -42.15
CA GLU A 145 -25.84 6.75 -43.15
C GLU A 145 -24.48 6.09 -43.48
N VAL A 146 -24.43 4.76 -43.52
CA VAL A 146 -23.20 4.02 -43.76
C VAL A 146 -23.33 3.19 -45.03
N THR A 147 -22.48 3.46 -46.01
CA THR A 147 -22.43 2.73 -47.27
C THR A 147 -21.08 2.00 -47.42
N PRO A 148 -21.06 0.67 -47.44
CA PRO A 148 -19.82 -0.07 -47.69
C PRO A 148 -19.43 -0.02 -49.18
N ASP A 149 -18.20 0.42 -49.44
CA ASP A 149 -17.55 0.32 -50.76
C ASP A 149 -16.59 -0.87 -50.75
N THR A 150 -17.11 -2.02 -51.08
CA THR A 150 -16.36 -3.28 -51.09
C THR A 150 -15.32 -3.34 -52.22
N ALA A 151 -15.48 -2.56 -53.29
CA ALA A 151 -14.53 -2.52 -54.39
C ALA A 151 -13.20 -1.85 -53.97
N ASN A 152 -13.27 -0.82 -53.13
CA ASN A 152 -12.14 -0.06 -52.68
C ASN A 152 -11.73 -0.37 -51.22
N ASN A 153 -12.31 -1.40 -50.60
CA ASN A 153 -12.16 -1.69 -49.17
C ASN A 153 -12.39 -0.45 -48.31
N ALA A 154 -13.48 0.26 -48.52
CA ALA A 154 -13.78 1.49 -47.81
C ALA A 154 -15.17 1.49 -47.19
N LEU A 155 -15.38 2.33 -46.18
CA LEU A 155 -16.69 2.72 -45.67
C LEU A 155 -16.90 4.22 -45.93
N LEU A 156 -18.07 4.52 -46.52
CA LEU A 156 -18.54 5.87 -46.74
C LEU A 156 -19.58 6.18 -45.66
N LEU A 157 -19.36 7.23 -44.89
CA LEU A 157 -20.27 7.70 -43.85
C LEU A 157 -20.74 9.09 -44.24
N HIS A 158 -22.09 9.28 -44.27
CA HIS A 158 -22.69 10.56 -44.59
C HIS A 158 -23.65 10.99 -43.48
N ALA A 159 -23.63 12.27 -43.13
CA ALA A 159 -24.60 12.86 -42.25
C ALA A 159 -25.00 14.27 -42.77
N ASP A 160 -26.26 14.47 -43.04
CA ASP A 160 -26.80 15.78 -43.45
C ASP A 160 -26.49 16.87 -42.42
N ASN A 161 -26.59 16.48 -41.13
CA ASN A 161 -26.17 17.35 -40.04
C ASN A 161 -25.81 16.51 -38.79
N LEU A 162 -24.88 17.05 -37.99
CA LEU A 162 -24.60 16.59 -36.63
C LEU A 162 -25.01 17.70 -35.67
N PRO A 163 -26.18 17.57 -34.99
CA PRO A 163 -26.74 18.61 -34.16
C PRO A 163 -25.92 18.84 -32.89
N LEU A 164 -26.16 19.98 -32.24
CA LEU A 164 -25.61 20.23 -30.92
C LEU A 164 -26.36 19.44 -29.86
N GLU A 165 -25.63 18.67 -29.09
CA GLU A 165 -26.13 17.91 -27.95
C GLU A 165 -25.40 18.32 -26.67
N TYR A 166 -26.09 18.21 -25.54
CA TYR A 166 -25.49 18.54 -24.25
C TYR A 166 -24.55 17.40 -23.81
N ASN A 167 -23.35 17.78 -23.42
CA ASN A 167 -22.33 16.84 -22.92
C ASN A 167 -22.19 16.97 -21.42
N ASP A 168 -22.68 15.98 -20.66
CA ASP A 168 -22.62 15.95 -19.19
C ASP A 168 -21.18 15.93 -18.64
N THR A 169 -20.23 15.39 -19.40
CA THR A 169 -18.82 15.27 -18.96
C THR A 169 -18.11 16.64 -18.96
N TYR A 170 -18.38 17.46 -19.97
CA TYR A 170 -17.76 18.79 -20.11
C TYR A 170 -18.69 19.92 -19.67
N ASN A 171 -19.95 19.60 -19.34
CA ASN A 171 -21.00 20.59 -18.99
C ASN A 171 -21.19 21.66 -20.07
N GLU A 172 -21.06 21.25 -21.32
CA GLU A 172 -21.15 22.12 -22.49
C GLU A 172 -21.98 21.46 -23.59
N THR A 173 -22.50 22.29 -24.53
CA THR A 173 -23.21 21.81 -25.70
C THR A 173 -22.25 21.72 -26.89
N MET A 174 -22.12 20.56 -27.48
CA MET A 174 -21.17 20.25 -28.56
C MET A 174 -21.86 19.46 -29.67
N ALA A 175 -21.30 19.47 -30.89
CA ALA A 175 -21.83 18.66 -31.98
C ALA A 175 -21.80 17.17 -31.66
N ALA A 176 -22.79 16.43 -32.16
CA ALA A 176 -22.81 14.99 -32.10
C ALA A 176 -21.55 14.40 -32.72
N ALA A 177 -20.93 13.47 -32.03
CA ALA A 177 -19.74 12.76 -32.49
C ALA A 177 -20.08 11.58 -33.38
N VAL A 178 -19.11 11.13 -34.19
CA VAL A 178 -19.20 9.89 -34.96
C VAL A 178 -18.00 9.02 -34.66
N THR A 179 -18.26 7.84 -34.09
CA THR A 179 -17.24 6.84 -33.76
C THR A 179 -17.44 5.58 -34.59
N LEU A 180 -16.39 5.12 -35.24
CA LEU A 180 -16.33 3.89 -35.99
C LEU A 180 -15.56 2.84 -35.22
N ARG A 181 -16.20 1.71 -34.90
CA ARG A 181 -15.55 0.50 -34.43
C ARG A 181 -15.51 -0.48 -35.58
N PHE A 182 -14.35 -1.04 -35.88
CA PHE A 182 -14.26 -2.10 -36.90
C PHE A 182 -13.30 -3.22 -36.46
N ALA A 183 -13.51 -4.39 -36.99
CA ALA A 183 -12.60 -5.52 -36.95
C ALA A 183 -12.23 -5.91 -38.36
N ALA A 184 -10.94 -6.05 -38.64
CA ALA A 184 -10.41 -6.56 -39.90
C ALA A 184 -10.29 -8.09 -39.88
N GLU A 185 -10.17 -8.73 -41.03
CA GLU A 185 -9.80 -10.13 -41.12
C GLU A 185 -8.39 -10.36 -40.49
N ALA A 186 -8.18 -11.55 -39.93
CA ALA A 186 -6.95 -11.87 -39.21
C ALA A 186 -5.70 -11.65 -40.09
N GLY A 187 -4.74 -10.88 -39.59
CA GLY A 187 -3.47 -10.60 -40.26
C GLY A 187 -3.50 -9.44 -41.25
N VAL A 188 -4.61 -8.77 -41.47
CA VAL A 188 -4.70 -7.54 -42.28
C VAL A 188 -3.99 -6.38 -41.57
N LEU A 189 -4.26 -6.22 -40.28
CA LEU A 189 -3.55 -5.23 -39.46
C LEU A 189 -2.31 -5.86 -38.81
N ARG A 190 -1.18 -5.20 -39.00
CA ARG A 190 0.14 -5.64 -38.48
C ARG A 190 0.74 -4.54 -37.61
N GLY A 191 1.73 -4.93 -36.82
CA GLY A 191 2.57 -3.95 -36.15
C GLY A 191 1.84 -3.21 -35.02
N TYR A 192 1.16 -3.96 -34.20
CA TYR A 192 0.61 -3.45 -32.96
C TYR A 192 1.67 -2.69 -32.15
N THR A 193 1.64 -1.37 -32.23
CA THR A 193 2.71 -0.51 -31.69
C THR A 193 2.73 -0.61 -30.17
N ALA A 194 1.58 -0.78 -29.55
CA ALA A 194 1.45 -1.02 -28.12
C ALA A 194 2.12 -2.33 -27.68
N SER A 195 2.03 -3.41 -28.46
CA SER A 195 2.74 -4.67 -28.19
C SER A 195 4.26 -4.50 -28.13
N ARG A 196 4.85 -3.68 -29.00
CA ARG A 196 6.30 -3.41 -28.96
C ARG A 196 6.72 -2.54 -27.81
N ILE A 197 5.96 -1.49 -27.52
CA ILE A 197 6.19 -0.62 -26.35
C ILE A 197 5.99 -1.42 -25.06
N PHE A 198 4.94 -2.21 -24.98
CA PHE A 198 4.70 -3.14 -23.88
C PHE A 198 5.85 -4.11 -23.66
N THR A 199 6.33 -4.78 -24.73
CA THR A 199 7.44 -5.72 -24.63
C THR A 199 8.73 -5.04 -24.17
N ALA A 200 9.04 -3.84 -24.66
CA ALA A 200 10.22 -3.07 -24.27
C ALA A 200 10.10 -2.60 -22.79
N ARG A 201 8.96 -2.08 -22.37
CA ARG A 201 8.71 -1.65 -20.98
C ARG A 201 8.80 -2.84 -20.03
N MET A 202 8.13 -3.95 -20.35
CA MET A 202 8.21 -5.20 -19.57
C MET A 202 9.62 -5.72 -19.47
N GLY A 203 10.41 -5.63 -20.56
CA GLY A 203 11.83 -5.99 -20.58
C GLY A 203 12.64 -5.16 -19.58
N VAL A 204 12.44 -3.84 -19.51
CA VAL A 204 13.09 -2.96 -18.54
C VAL A 204 12.67 -3.29 -17.11
N PHE A 205 11.37 -3.51 -16.84
CA PHE A 205 10.88 -3.87 -15.50
C PHE A 205 11.45 -5.21 -15.03
N LEU A 206 11.49 -6.20 -15.90
CA LEU A 206 12.10 -7.50 -15.61
C LEU A 206 13.60 -7.37 -15.34
N LEU A 207 14.32 -6.60 -16.16
CA LEU A 207 15.76 -6.38 -15.96
C LEU A 207 16.06 -5.70 -14.62
N VAL A 208 15.38 -4.60 -14.32
CA VAL A 208 15.54 -3.88 -13.04
C VAL A 208 15.12 -4.77 -11.86
N GLY A 209 14.01 -5.50 -12.00
CA GLY A 209 13.53 -6.43 -10.99
C GLY A 209 14.52 -7.56 -10.72
N VAL A 210 15.08 -8.19 -11.75
CA VAL A 210 16.07 -9.28 -11.60
C VAL A 210 17.38 -8.76 -11.00
N ILE A 211 17.86 -7.58 -11.41
CA ILE A 211 19.05 -6.96 -10.79
C ILE A 211 18.81 -6.70 -9.31
N GLY A 212 17.65 -6.10 -8.93
CA GLY A 212 17.28 -5.87 -7.55
C GLY A 212 17.18 -7.16 -6.73
N LEU A 213 16.62 -8.22 -7.33
CA LEU A 213 16.55 -9.55 -6.72
C LEU A 213 17.96 -10.13 -6.48
N GLY A 214 18.83 -10.04 -7.47
CA GLY A 214 20.23 -10.46 -7.37
C GLY A 214 20.97 -9.72 -6.25
N LEU A 215 20.80 -8.40 -6.15
CA LEU A 215 21.36 -7.59 -5.07
C LEU A 215 20.80 -8.00 -3.69
N SER A 216 19.49 -8.24 -3.57
CA SER A 216 18.87 -8.69 -2.32
C SER A 216 19.38 -10.07 -1.89
N VAL A 217 19.51 -11.00 -2.82
CA VAL A 217 20.09 -12.33 -2.59
C VAL A 217 21.57 -12.23 -2.21
N LEU A 218 22.34 -11.36 -2.87
CA LEU A 218 23.73 -11.10 -2.51
C LEU A 218 23.84 -10.58 -1.06
N MET A 219 22.98 -9.60 -0.68
CA MET A 219 22.92 -9.10 0.69
C MET A 219 22.58 -10.18 1.70
N PHE A 220 21.64 -11.07 1.33
CA PHE A 220 21.31 -12.22 2.16
C PHE A 220 22.52 -13.11 2.45
N PHE A 221 23.30 -13.49 1.45
CA PHE A 221 24.48 -14.34 1.64
C PHE A 221 25.63 -13.60 2.33
N LEU A 222 25.85 -12.32 2.06
CA LEU A 222 26.91 -11.53 2.68
C LEU A 222 26.67 -11.24 4.16
N PHE A 223 25.43 -11.03 4.57
CA PHE A 223 25.12 -10.54 5.91
C PHE A 223 24.48 -11.57 6.83
N ARG A 224 23.90 -12.65 6.28
CA ARG A 224 23.30 -13.69 7.09
C ARG A 224 24.36 -14.57 7.74
N LYS A 225 24.40 -14.53 9.08
CA LYS A 225 25.11 -15.49 9.91
C LYS A 225 24.10 -16.42 10.56
N LYS A 226 24.14 -17.70 10.24
CA LYS A 226 23.28 -18.70 10.90
C LYS A 226 23.89 -19.00 12.26
N ARG A 227 23.24 -18.54 13.34
CA ARG A 227 23.55 -18.89 14.72
C ARG A 227 22.44 -19.75 15.28
N GLU A 228 22.78 -20.91 15.80
CA GLU A 228 21.84 -21.80 16.47
C GLU A 228 21.72 -21.36 17.94
N ILE A 229 20.48 -21.35 18.44
CA ILE A 229 20.21 -21.08 19.84
C ILE A 229 20.22 -22.45 20.54
N ILE A 230 21.13 -22.61 21.46
CA ILE A 230 21.26 -23.84 22.27
C ILE A 230 20.67 -23.52 23.64
N PRO A 231 19.51 -24.10 24.03
CA PRO A 231 18.96 -23.93 25.37
C PRO A 231 19.91 -24.50 26.43
N VAL A 232 20.24 -23.68 27.43
CA VAL A 232 21.05 -24.10 28.57
C VAL A 232 20.14 -24.15 29.79
N VAL A 233 19.83 -25.37 30.27
CA VAL A 233 18.91 -25.58 31.38
C VAL A 233 19.47 -24.95 32.65
N GLY A 234 18.73 -23.95 33.19
CA GLY A 234 19.05 -23.25 34.43
C GLY A 234 17.88 -23.29 35.40
N LEU A 235 18.18 -23.47 36.70
CA LEU A 235 17.17 -23.52 37.78
C LEU A 235 16.76 -22.14 38.26
N LYS A 236 17.47 -21.07 37.84
CA LYS A 236 17.26 -19.67 38.22
C LYS A 236 17.24 -18.79 36.99
N ALA A 237 16.69 -17.62 37.15
CA ALA A 237 16.72 -16.61 36.08
C ALA A 237 18.17 -16.27 35.66
N PRO A 238 18.48 -16.28 34.36
CA PRO A 238 19.84 -15.99 33.87
C PRO A 238 20.32 -14.61 34.34
N GLN A 239 21.60 -14.56 34.75
CA GLN A 239 22.27 -13.28 35.13
C GLN A 239 21.49 -12.45 36.16
N ASP A 240 20.70 -13.09 37.03
CA ASP A 240 19.81 -12.44 38.01
C ASP A 240 18.91 -11.35 37.40
N MET A 241 18.57 -11.48 36.11
CA MET A 241 17.73 -10.50 35.44
C MET A 241 16.30 -10.49 35.99
N ASP A 242 15.69 -9.32 35.99
CA ASP A 242 14.28 -9.17 36.34
C ASP A 242 13.34 -9.63 35.23
N PRO A 243 12.05 -9.89 35.57
CA PRO A 243 11.06 -10.36 34.58
C PRO A 243 10.83 -9.39 33.42
N LEU A 244 10.88 -8.07 33.68
CA LEU A 244 10.68 -7.05 32.65
C LEU A 244 11.75 -7.14 31.55
N ARG A 245 13.02 -7.27 31.97
CA ARG A 245 14.14 -7.45 31.04
C ARG A 245 14.03 -8.76 30.29
N MET A 246 13.65 -9.85 30.98
CA MET A 246 13.45 -11.16 30.36
C MET A 246 12.32 -11.15 29.34
N GLY A 247 11.17 -10.54 29.65
CA GLY A 247 10.05 -10.36 28.74
C GLY A 247 10.45 -9.62 27.47
N LYS A 248 11.17 -8.51 27.63
CA LYS A 248 11.70 -7.75 26.52
C LYS A 248 12.69 -8.54 25.65
N LEU A 249 13.58 -9.32 26.26
CA LEU A 249 14.58 -10.12 25.51
C LEU A 249 13.93 -11.28 24.72
N ILE A 250 12.84 -11.86 25.22
CA ILE A 250 12.19 -12.98 24.54
C ILE A 250 11.32 -12.57 23.35
N ASP A 251 10.69 -11.38 23.39
CA ASP A 251 9.75 -10.95 22.35
C ASP A 251 10.05 -9.57 21.72
N GLY A 252 11.06 -8.85 22.25
CA GLY A 252 11.49 -7.55 21.75
C GLY A 252 10.63 -6.37 22.20
N THR A 253 9.56 -6.63 22.98
CA THR A 253 8.61 -5.59 23.44
C THR A 253 8.40 -5.69 24.94
N VAL A 254 7.93 -4.62 25.56
CA VAL A 254 7.48 -4.63 26.95
C VAL A 254 5.98 -4.49 26.96
N ASN A 255 5.30 -5.55 27.39
CA ASN A 255 3.84 -5.65 27.47
C ASN A 255 3.33 -5.30 28.87
N ASP A 256 2.01 -5.17 29.03
CA ASP A 256 1.40 -4.89 30.34
C ASP A 256 1.58 -6.07 31.32
N GLU A 257 1.69 -7.29 30.80
CA GLU A 257 2.01 -8.49 31.60
C GLU A 257 3.41 -8.41 32.22
N ASP A 258 4.39 -7.84 31.50
CA ASP A 258 5.76 -7.69 32.01
C ASP A 258 5.81 -6.65 33.15
N ILE A 259 4.96 -5.60 33.06
CA ILE A 259 4.81 -4.63 34.15
C ILE A 259 4.13 -5.25 35.38
N THR A 260 3.08 -6.06 35.16
CA THR A 260 2.38 -6.78 36.26
C THR A 260 3.33 -7.74 36.96
N SER A 261 4.16 -8.46 36.20
CA SER A 261 5.15 -9.39 36.75
C SER A 261 6.18 -8.70 37.66
N MET A 262 6.52 -7.43 37.38
CA MET A 262 7.41 -6.66 38.24
C MET A 262 6.81 -6.36 39.61
N ILE A 263 5.50 -6.20 39.74
CA ILE A 263 4.86 -6.01 41.06
C ILE A 263 5.05 -7.26 41.92
N TYR A 264 4.80 -8.46 41.36
CA TYR A 264 5.07 -9.71 42.06
C TYR A 264 6.56 -9.91 42.37
N TRP A 265 7.42 -9.54 41.43
CA TRP A 265 8.86 -9.65 41.62
C TRP A 265 9.37 -8.71 42.73
N PHE A 266 8.84 -7.48 42.83
CA PHE A 266 9.17 -6.62 43.95
C PHE A 266 8.67 -7.18 45.29
N ALA A 267 7.51 -7.84 45.29
CA ALA A 267 6.96 -8.51 46.44
C ALA A 267 7.84 -9.71 46.87
N SER A 268 8.21 -10.60 45.93
CA SER A 268 9.08 -11.75 46.24
C SER A 268 10.49 -11.35 46.72
N LYS A 269 10.97 -10.17 46.27
CA LYS A 269 12.21 -9.60 46.81
C LYS A 269 12.04 -8.90 48.16
N GLY A 270 10.81 -8.86 48.70
CA GLY A 270 10.50 -8.26 49.97
C GLY A 270 10.52 -6.73 49.98
N TYR A 271 10.40 -6.06 48.84
CA TYR A 271 10.38 -4.61 48.75
C TYR A 271 9.00 -4.00 49.00
N LEU A 272 7.94 -4.77 48.81
CA LEU A 272 6.56 -4.39 49.11
C LEU A 272 5.74 -5.58 49.60
N PHE A 273 4.61 -5.29 50.26
CA PHE A 273 3.56 -6.26 50.57
C PHE A 273 2.35 -5.97 49.68
N ILE A 274 1.55 -7.01 49.43
CA ILE A 274 0.28 -6.89 48.74
C ILE A 274 -0.83 -7.27 49.71
N ASN A 275 -1.67 -6.29 50.10
CA ASN A 275 -2.81 -6.49 50.96
C ASN A 275 -4.05 -6.76 50.11
N PHE A 276 -4.68 -7.91 50.32
CA PHE A 276 -5.91 -8.40 49.66
C PHE A 276 -7.12 -8.50 50.60
N GLU A 277 -7.19 -7.71 51.68
CA GLU A 277 -8.41 -7.62 52.49
C GLU A 277 -9.59 -7.19 51.64
N ASP A 278 -9.39 -6.31 50.65
CA ASP A 278 -10.33 -6.04 49.57
C ASP A 278 -9.86 -6.68 48.27
N GLU A 279 -10.41 -7.82 47.91
CA GLU A 279 -10.09 -8.57 46.69
C GLU A 279 -10.32 -7.77 45.39
N LYS A 280 -11.23 -6.79 45.41
CA LYS A 280 -11.57 -5.97 44.24
C LYS A 280 -10.59 -4.83 44.03
N ASN A 281 -9.92 -4.38 45.10
CA ASN A 281 -9.02 -3.26 45.05
C ASN A 281 -7.80 -3.47 45.97
N PRO A 282 -6.87 -4.33 45.59
CA PRO A 282 -5.68 -4.64 46.38
C PRO A 282 -4.84 -3.37 46.63
N VAL A 283 -4.21 -3.35 47.81
CA VAL A 283 -3.36 -2.25 48.25
C VAL A 283 -1.91 -2.71 48.28
N LEU A 284 -1.03 -1.99 47.59
CA LEU A 284 0.41 -2.16 47.66
C LEU A 284 0.94 -1.38 48.86
N VAL A 285 1.64 -2.05 49.75
CA VAL A 285 2.25 -1.44 50.96
C VAL A 285 3.74 -1.47 50.82
N ARG A 286 4.37 -0.31 50.92
CA ARG A 286 5.81 -0.12 50.78
C ARG A 286 6.55 -0.65 52.01
N ARG A 287 7.53 -1.53 51.80
CA ARG A 287 8.37 -2.05 52.89
C ARG A 287 9.73 -1.37 52.98
N VAL A 288 10.30 -0.93 51.87
CA VAL A 288 11.59 -0.27 51.79
C VAL A 288 11.42 1.14 51.23
N VAL A 289 12.08 2.13 51.83
CA VAL A 289 12.00 3.53 51.35
C VAL A 289 12.73 3.66 50.01
N ASN A 290 13.89 3.04 49.87
CA ASN A 290 14.68 3.04 48.64
C ASN A 290 15.09 1.60 48.30
N LEU A 291 15.14 1.29 47.02
CA LEU A 291 15.74 0.04 46.58
C LEU A 291 17.25 0.03 46.83
N PRO A 292 17.89 -1.14 46.95
CA PRO A 292 19.32 -1.27 47.22
C PRO A 292 20.18 -0.48 46.24
N GLU A 293 21.39 -0.08 46.70
CA GLU A 293 22.38 0.53 45.81
C GLU A 293 22.74 -0.43 44.67
N GLY A 294 22.97 0.10 43.46
CA GLY A 294 23.24 -0.72 42.29
C GLY A 294 21.99 -1.21 41.55
N THR A 295 20.76 -1.07 42.11
CA THR A 295 19.53 -1.45 41.42
C THR A 295 19.42 -0.71 40.08
N PRO A 296 19.06 -1.40 38.97
CA PRO A 296 18.88 -0.81 37.67
C PRO A 296 17.88 0.33 37.64
N ALA A 297 18.16 1.36 36.82
CA ALA A 297 17.35 2.58 36.80
C ALA A 297 15.88 2.36 36.42
N HIS A 298 15.60 1.39 35.54
CA HIS A 298 14.22 1.05 35.16
C HIS A 298 13.41 0.46 36.33
N GLN A 299 14.03 -0.35 37.19
CA GLN A 299 13.39 -0.88 38.41
C GLN A 299 13.08 0.23 39.42
N LYS A 300 14.03 1.15 39.62
CA LYS A 300 13.83 2.32 40.50
C LYS A 300 12.65 3.17 40.04
N VAL A 301 12.63 3.51 38.76
CA VAL A 301 11.53 4.32 38.16
C VAL A 301 10.17 3.64 38.29
N LEU A 302 10.11 2.32 38.09
CA LEU A 302 8.85 1.57 38.31
C LEU A 302 8.43 1.57 39.76
N PHE A 303 9.35 1.25 40.68
CA PHE A 303 9.06 1.21 42.11
C PHE A 303 8.61 2.56 42.66
N ASP A 304 9.35 3.62 42.38
CA ASP A 304 9.03 4.99 42.79
C ASP A 304 7.70 5.46 42.14
N GLY A 305 7.45 5.05 40.91
CA GLY A 305 6.21 5.34 40.18
C GLY A 305 4.97 4.69 40.78
N LEU A 306 5.10 3.51 41.39
CA LEU A 306 4.01 2.87 42.12
C LEU A 306 3.59 3.70 43.34
N PHE A 307 4.54 4.13 44.16
CA PHE A 307 4.25 4.75 45.43
C PHE A 307 4.16 6.27 45.40
N LYS A 308 4.92 6.95 44.53
CA LYS A 308 4.98 8.43 44.46
C LYS A 308 5.18 9.10 45.80
N GLY A 309 6.00 8.48 46.67
CA GLY A 309 6.31 8.97 48.02
C GLY A 309 5.29 8.56 49.10
N GLN A 310 4.26 7.82 48.79
CA GLN A 310 3.28 7.28 49.75
C GLN A 310 3.77 5.92 50.30
N ASP A 311 3.36 5.55 51.52
CA ASP A 311 3.68 4.26 52.11
C ASP A 311 2.73 3.14 51.65
N SER A 312 1.52 3.51 51.23
CA SER A 312 0.54 2.57 50.70
C SER A 312 -0.24 3.18 49.52
N VAL A 313 -0.58 2.37 48.54
CA VAL A 313 -1.31 2.80 47.35
C VAL A 313 -2.32 1.74 46.91
N ALA A 314 -3.58 2.11 46.74
CA ALA A 314 -4.56 1.24 46.10
C ALA A 314 -4.30 1.13 44.60
N VAL A 315 -4.27 -0.08 44.05
CA VAL A 315 -3.93 -0.32 42.65
C VAL A 315 -4.83 0.45 41.70
N SER A 316 -6.14 0.59 42.04
CA SER A 316 -7.09 1.38 41.25
C SER A 316 -6.73 2.87 41.15
N SER A 317 -6.04 3.44 42.16
CA SER A 317 -5.65 4.87 42.19
C SER A 317 -4.51 5.19 41.21
N LEU A 318 -3.82 4.18 40.70
CA LEU A 318 -2.74 4.27 39.71
C LEU A 318 -3.26 4.38 38.27
N ALA A 319 -4.57 4.13 38.06
CA ALA A 319 -5.21 4.22 36.75
C ALA A 319 -4.94 5.59 36.09
N ASN A 320 -4.59 5.58 34.82
CA ASN A 320 -4.26 6.77 34.02
C ASN A 320 -3.11 7.64 34.57
N LYS A 321 -2.30 7.13 35.50
CA LYS A 321 -1.20 7.88 36.13
C LYS A 321 0.14 7.16 36.04
N PHE A 322 0.14 5.84 36.07
CA PHE A 322 1.35 5.03 36.12
C PHE A 322 2.04 4.88 34.76
N TYR A 323 1.30 5.03 33.65
CA TYR A 323 1.82 4.89 32.30
C TYR A 323 3.11 5.69 32.03
N ALA A 324 3.21 6.90 32.60
CA ALA A 324 4.40 7.74 32.41
C ALA A 324 5.67 7.12 33.03
N SER A 325 5.53 6.50 34.22
CA SER A 325 6.65 5.79 34.86
C SER A 325 7.00 4.51 34.12
N ALA A 326 6.00 3.79 33.62
CA ALA A 326 6.21 2.61 32.78
C ALA A 326 6.90 2.95 31.46
N ASP A 327 6.49 4.01 30.75
CA ASP A 327 7.12 4.45 29.51
C ASP A 327 8.57 4.90 29.75
N LYS A 328 8.84 5.60 30.86
CA LYS A 328 10.21 5.97 31.25
C LYS A 328 11.06 4.73 31.56
N ALA A 329 10.51 3.73 32.25
CA ALA A 329 11.21 2.48 32.52
C ALA A 329 11.51 1.71 31.23
N LYS A 330 10.55 1.64 30.28
CA LYS A 330 10.75 1.06 28.94
C LYS A 330 11.91 1.72 28.20
N THR A 331 11.99 3.05 28.25
CA THR A 331 13.07 3.83 27.61
C THR A 331 14.42 3.55 28.24
N LEU A 332 14.50 3.55 29.58
CA LEU A 332 15.74 3.26 30.31
C LEU A 332 16.24 1.84 30.10
N LEU A 333 15.32 0.87 30.03
CA LEU A 333 15.65 -0.50 29.71
C LEU A 333 16.17 -0.63 28.28
N ALA A 334 15.57 0.10 27.31
CA ALA A 334 16.01 0.09 25.92
C ALA A 334 17.43 0.67 25.73
N ALA A 335 17.80 1.69 26.50
CA ALA A 335 19.08 2.37 26.36
C ALA A 335 20.31 1.53 26.77
N LYS A 336 20.13 0.53 27.62
CA LYS A 336 21.21 -0.32 28.16
C LYS A 336 21.14 -1.78 27.70
N GLU A 337 20.24 -2.09 26.77
CA GLU A 337 20.04 -3.48 26.34
C GLU A 337 21.08 -3.94 25.31
N ILE A 338 21.38 -5.22 25.31
CA ILE A 338 22.24 -5.84 24.30
C ILE A 338 21.59 -5.72 22.91
N PRO A 339 22.39 -5.47 21.87
CA PRO A 339 21.84 -5.36 20.52
C PRO A 339 21.32 -6.73 20.04
N TYR A 340 20.06 -6.78 19.65
CA TYR A 340 19.43 -8.02 19.16
C TYR A 340 20.05 -8.53 17.87
N TYR A 341 20.42 -7.60 16.97
CA TYR A 341 20.84 -7.90 15.61
C TYR A 341 22.23 -7.34 15.30
N GLU A 342 22.94 -8.05 14.44
CA GLU A 342 24.21 -7.60 13.86
C GLU A 342 23.99 -6.34 13.03
N LYS A 343 24.76 -5.28 13.29
CA LYS A 343 24.65 -3.99 12.57
C LYS A 343 24.74 -4.15 11.04
N LYS A 344 25.62 -5.04 10.55
CA LYS A 344 25.76 -5.30 9.11
C LYS A 344 24.50 -5.90 8.51
N SER A 345 23.84 -6.83 9.21
CA SER A 345 22.59 -7.46 8.74
C SER A 345 21.41 -6.48 8.82
N GLU A 346 21.40 -5.56 9.78
CA GLU A 346 20.42 -4.48 9.85
C GLU A 346 20.54 -3.50 8.67
N ILE A 347 21.77 -3.13 8.32
CA ILE A 347 22.03 -2.29 7.14
C ILE A 347 21.54 -3.01 5.88
N GLY A 348 21.83 -4.30 5.73
CA GLY A 348 21.33 -5.12 4.61
C GLY A 348 19.81 -5.15 4.52
N PHE A 349 19.12 -5.30 5.65
CA PHE A 349 17.66 -5.23 5.73
C PHE A 349 17.12 -3.85 5.31
N ILE A 350 17.72 -2.77 5.84
CA ILE A 350 17.32 -1.39 5.49
C ILE A 350 17.51 -1.14 4.00
N LEU A 351 18.64 -1.59 3.42
CA LEU A 351 18.89 -1.46 1.98
C LEU A 351 17.84 -2.22 1.15
N CYS A 352 17.42 -3.41 1.57
CA CYS A 352 16.34 -4.15 0.90
C CYS A 352 14.98 -3.43 1.03
N CYS A 353 14.69 -2.80 2.18
CA CYS A 353 13.49 -1.97 2.35
C CYS A 353 13.53 -0.73 1.45
N VAL A 354 14.67 -0.06 1.34
CA VAL A 354 14.87 1.09 0.45
C VAL A 354 14.70 0.66 -1.01
N LEU A 355 15.29 -0.46 -1.41
CA LEU A 355 15.17 -1.01 -2.76
C LEU A 355 13.70 -1.36 -3.09
N SER A 356 12.98 -1.94 -2.14
CA SER A 356 11.54 -2.22 -2.27
C SER A 356 10.72 -0.93 -2.44
N ALA A 357 10.96 0.08 -1.60
CA ALA A 357 10.29 1.37 -1.67
C ALA A 357 10.59 2.11 -3.00
N LEU A 358 11.86 2.10 -3.43
CA LEU A 358 12.26 2.68 -4.71
C LEU A 358 11.60 1.97 -5.90
N THR A 359 11.40 0.66 -5.83
CA THR A 359 10.72 -0.10 -6.89
C THR A 359 9.27 0.33 -7.01
N PHE A 360 8.55 0.52 -5.91
CA PHE A 360 7.19 1.05 -5.93
C PHE A 360 7.08 2.49 -6.41
N PHE A 361 8.11 3.31 -6.17
CA PHE A 361 8.11 4.73 -6.54
C PHE A 361 8.69 4.98 -7.93
N CYS A 362 9.95 4.56 -8.17
CA CYS A 362 10.68 4.93 -9.39
C CYS A 362 10.10 4.25 -10.63
N VAL A 363 9.68 2.99 -10.54
CA VAL A 363 9.20 2.26 -11.71
C VAL A 363 7.92 2.88 -12.28
N PRO A 364 6.86 3.16 -11.50
CA PRO A 364 5.70 3.90 -12.00
C PRO A 364 6.02 5.33 -12.44
N PHE A 365 6.94 6.01 -11.74
CA PHE A 365 7.36 7.38 -12.08
C PHE A 365 8.01 7.45 -13.47
N PHE A 366 9.01 6.60 -13.73
CA PHE A 366 9.65 6.55 -15.05
C PHE A 366 8.69 6.07 -16.14
N ALA A 367 7.77 5.17 -15.83
CA ALA A 367 6.71 4.79 -16.76
C ALA A 367 5.82 5.98 -17.14
N SER A 368 5.53 6.89 -16.20
CA SER A 368 4.73 8.09 -16.47
C SER A 368 5.40 9.07 -17.41
N LEU A 369 6.73 9.20 -17.33
CA LEU A 369 7.50 10.08 -18.21
C LEU A 369 7.49 9.63 -19.67
N THR A 370 7.29 8.33 -19.92
CA THR A 370 7.31 7.77 -21.28
C THR A 370 5.95 7.83 -21.98
N VAL A 371 4.84 8.07 -21.25
CA VAL A 371 3.45 7.99 -21.76
C VAL A 371 2.70 9.31 -21.66
N GLY A 372 3.30 10.38 -21.09
CA GLY A 372 2.69 11.71 -21.06
C GLY A 372 1.46 11.85 -20.13
N GLY A 373 1.46 11.18 -18.98
CA GLY A 373 0.34 11.24 -18.03
C GLY A 373 0.76 11.60 -16.60
N GLY A 374 1.06 12.85 -16.34
CA GLY A 374 1.83 13.37 -15.19
C GLY A 374 1.44 12.98 -13.76
N TYR A 375 0.20 12.70 -13.39
CA TYR A 375 -0.18 12.44 -11.99
C TYR A 375 -0.84 11.08 -11.74
N LYS A 376 -1.05 10.27 -12.76
CA LYS A 376 -1.81 9.01 -12.67
C LYS A 376 -1.10 7.90 -11.87
N TYR A 377 0.21 8.02 -11.61
CA TYR A 377 1.07 6.97 -11.03
C TYR A 377 1.50 7.21 -9.57
N PHE A 378 0.97 8.25 -8.91
CA PHE A 378 1.30 8.56 -7.51
C PHE A 378 0.85 7.47 -6.51
N GLY A 379 0.00 6.53 -6.95
CA GLY A 379 -0.45 5.40 -6.12
C GLY A 379 0.68 4.49 -5.61
N GLY A 380 1.81 4.38 -6.33
CA GLY A 380 2.96 3.60 -5.90
C GLY A 380 3.63 4.13 -4.64
N PHE A 381 3.62 5.45 -4.41
CA PHE A 381 4.14 6.06 -3.20
C PHE A 381 3.40 5.57 -1.95
N PHE A 382 2.07 5.46 -2.01
CA PHE A 382 1.26 4.98 -0.91
C PHE A 382 1.51 3.50 -0.57
N MET A 383 2.03 2.70 -1.50
CA MET A 383 2.38 1.29 -1.27
C MET A 383 3.80 1.11 -0.70
N ALA A 384 4.70 2.05 -0.92
CA ALA A 384 6.06 1.99 -0.39
C ALA A 384 6.08 2.01 1.15
N VAL A 385 5.24 2.81 1.78
CA VAL A 385 5.17 2.94 3.25
C VAL A 385 4.66 1.67 3.93
N PRO A 386 3.49 1.08 3.55
CA PRO A 386 3.03 -0.18 4.12
C PRO A 386 4.04 -1.31 4.02
N VAL A 387 4.69 -1.49 2.88
CA VAL A 387 5.67 -2.56 2.66
C VAL A 387 6.86 -2.45 3.62
N VAL A 388 7.38 -1.23 3.84
CA VAL A 388 8.46 -0.99 4.80
C VAL A 388 7.99 -1.29 6.23
N ILE A 389 6.79 -0.84 6.60
CA ILE A 389 6.19 -1.11 7.92
C ILE A 389 6.07 -2.63 8.14
N VAL A 390 5.56 -3.37 7.15
CA VAL A 390 5.45 -4.85 7.22
C VAL A 390 6.82 -5.50 7.35
N GLY A 391 7.83 -5.02 6.64
CA GLY A 391 9.20 -5.51 6.78
C GLY A 391 9.71 -5.40 8.22
N PHE A 392 9.49 -4.25 8.88
CA PHE A 392 9.84 -4.05 10.29
C PHE A 392 9.01 -4.96 11.21
N PHE A 393 7.72 -5.14 10.95
CA PHE A 393 6.89 -6.07 11.72
C PHE A 393 7.34 -7.53 11.56
N LEU A 394 7.63 -7.98 10.36
CA LEU A 394 8.17 -9.33 10.12
C LEU A 394 9.47 -9.56 10.88
N ARG A 395 10.39 -8.59 10.83
CA ARG A 395 11.64 -8.62 11.57
C ARG A 395 11.41 -8.78 13.08
N THR A 396 10.51 -7.99 13.67
CA THR A 396 10.23 -8.04 15.11
C THR A 396 9.48 -9.32 15.49
N ARG A 397 8.55 -9.80 14.66
CA ARG A 397 7.74 -10.99 14.93
C ARG A 397 8.51 -12.30 14.87
N ILE A 398 9.62 -12.39 14.17
CA ILE A 398 10.52 -13.55 14.22
C ILE A 398 10.93 -13.85 15.67
N ASN A 399 11.02 -12.86 16.54
CA ASN A 399 11.37 -13.02 17.95
C ASN A 399 10.20 -13.53 18.81
N LEU A 400 8.96 -13.17 18.51
CA LEU A 400 7.78 -13.57 19.28
C LEU A 400 7.49 -15.08 19.27
N ARG A 401 8.03 -15.81 18.30
CA ARG A 401 7.89 -17.28 18.23
C ARG A 401 8.35 -18.01 19.49
N TYR A 402 9.18 -17.38 20.31
CA TYR A 402 9.71 -17.99 21.53
C TYR A 402 8.81 -17.79 22.75
N LYS A 403 7.91 -16.79 22.72
CA LYS A 403 6.93 -16.56 23.79
C LYS A 403 5.70 -17.46 23.63
N SER A 404 5.08 -17.49 22.43
CA SER A 404 3.87 -18.29 22.16
C SER A 404 3.79 -18.68 20.68
N LYS A 405 3.64 -19.98 20.38
CA LYS A 405 3.56 -20.48 19.00
C LYS A 405 2.26 -20.07 18.27
N GLY A 406 1.14 -19.98 18.98
CA GLY A 406 -0.19 -19.76 18.35
C GLY A 406 -0.47 -18.31 17.98
N SER A 407 -0.14 -17.36 18.86
CA SER A 407 -0.44 -15.93 18.66
C SER A 407 0.35 -15.29 17.52
N VAL A 408 1.60 -15.72 17.33
CA VAL A 408 2.50 -15.19 16.28
C VAL A 408 2.00 -15.53 14.89
N THR A 409 1.58 -16.77 14.68
CA THR A 409 1.10 -17.24 13.37
C THR A 409 -0.18 -16.51 12.96
N GLY A 410 -1.11 -16.30 13.89
CA GLY A 410 -2.35 -15.58 13.63
C GLY A 410 -2.11 -14.12 13.20
N TRP A 411 -1.25 -13.40 13.89
CA TRP A 411 -0.89 -12.02 13.55
C TRP A 411 -0.14 -11.91 12.23
N LEU A 412 0.78 -12.84 11.94
CA LEU A 412 1.48 -12.89 10.65
C LEU A 412 0.51 -13.12 9.50
N ILE A 413 -0.43 -14.06 9.65
CA ILE A 413 -1.46 -14.32 8.65
C ILE A 413 -2.33 -13.07 8.46
N ALA A 414 -2.78 -12.41 9.53
CA ALA A 414 -3.59 -11.19 9.44
C ALA A 414 -2.86 -10.07 8.70
N ILE A 415 -1.59 -9.83 9.01
CA ILE A 415 -0.77 -8.82 8.32
C ILE A 415 -0.61 -9.17 6.84
N LEU A 416 -0.30 -10.43 6.51
CA LEU A 416 -0.15 -10.88 5.13
C LEU A 416 -1.45 -10.77 4.34
N VAL A 417 -2.61 -11.05 4.96
CA VAL A 417 -3.93 -10.88 4.33
C VAL A 417 -4.22 -9.41 4.05
N VAL A 418 -4.00 -8.52 5.03
CA VAL A 418 -4.22 -7.07 4.84
C VAL A 418 -3.35 -6.53 3.72
N GLU A 419 -2.09 -6.93 3.67
CA GLU A 419 -1.15 -6.50 2.62
C GLU A 419 -1.46 -7.11 1.25
N ALA A 420 -1.91 -8.36 1.21
CA ALA A 420 -2.39 -8.97 -0.03
C ALA A 420 -3.60 -8.19 -0.57
N LEU A 421 -4.56 -7.82 0.29
CA LEU A 421 -5.71 -7.00 -0.08
C LEU A 421 -5.29 -5.61 -0.55
N ALA A 422 -4.35 -4.94 0.15
CA ALA A 422 -3.81 -3.65 -0.25
C ALA A 422 -3.08 -3.72 -1.61
N THR A 423 -2.31 -4.79 -1.83
CA THR A 423 -1.61 -5.03 -3.10
C THR A 423 -2.60 -5.31 -4.22
N LEU A 424 -3.64 -6.12 -3.98
CA LEU A 424 -4.72 -6.35 -4.95
C LEU A 424 -5.45 -5.04 -5.27
N PHE A 425 -5.77 -4.24 -4.25
CA PHE A 425 -6.35 -2.92 -4.45
C PHE A 425 -5.46 -2.03 -5.31
N TYR A 426 -4.14 -1.98 -5.06
CA TYR A 426 -3.17 -1.25 -5.87
C TYR A 426 -3.16 -1.72 -7.33
N ILE A 427 -3.16 -3.04 -7.56
CA ILE A 427 -3.13 -3.62 -8.90
C ILE A 427 -4.39 -3.24 -9.68
N PHE A 428 -5.58 -3.35 -9.06
CA PHE A 428 -6.86 -3.12 -9.73
C PHE A 428 -7.37 -1.69 -9.63
N PHE A 429 -6.84 -0.88 -8.71
CA PHE A 429 -7.26 0.50 -8.54
C PHE A 429 -6.80 1.35 -9.73
N ARG A 430 -7.77 1.96 -10.44
CA ARG A 430 -7.55 2.78 -11.64
C ARG A 430 -6.77 2.09 -12.78
N GLY A 431 -6.73 0.79 -12.82
CA GLY A 431 -6.23 0.06 -13.99
C GLY A 431 -7.26 0.10 -15.10
N LYS A 432 -7.21 1.11 -15.99
CA LYS A 432 -8.06 1.16 -17.19
C LYS A 432 -7.61 0.16 -18.27
N HIS A 433 -6.37 -0.31 -18.22
CA HIS A 433 -5.77 -1.20 -19.22
C HIS A 433 -5.15 -2.43 -18.58
N ILE A 434 -5.28 -3.58 -19.21
CA ILE A 434 -4.66 -4.86 -18.82
C ILE A 434 -3.15 -4.73 -18.67
N ILE A 435 -2.51 -3.92 -19.51
CA ILE A 435 -1.06 -3.65 -19.51
C ILE A 435 -0.60 -3.05 -18.18
N ASP A 436 -1.31 -2.04 -17.65
CA ASP A 436 -1.00 -1.41 -16.37
C ASP A 436 -1.10 -2.41 -15.20
N THR A 437 -2.00 -3.38 -15.32
CA THR A 437 -2.20 -4.42 -14.31
C THR A 437 -0.99 -5.36 -14.24
N TYR A 438 -0.44 -5.81 -15.37
CA TYR A 438 0.76 -6.66 -15.40
C TYR A 438 2.01 -5.93 -14.89
N GLU A 439 2.19 -4.66 -15.24
CA GLU A 439 3.30 -3.84 -14.74
C GLU A 439 3.24 -3.69 -13.22
N LYS A 440 2.08 -3.34 -12.67
CA LYS A 440 1.86 -3.24 -11.21
C LYS A 440 2.08 -4.58 -10.51
N LEU A 441 1.65 -5.68 -11.10
CA LEU A 441 1.87 -7.02 -10.56
C LEU A 441 3.37 -7.35 -10.47
N LEU A 442 4.14 -7.09 -11.52
CA LEU A 442 5.59 -7.32 -11.52
C LEU A 442 6.29 -6.44 -10.47
N VAL A 443 5.95 -5.15 -10.39
CA VAL A 443 6.48 -4.24 -9.36
C VAL A 443 6.21 -4.78 -7.96
N ALA A 444 4.98 -5.23 -7.69
CA ALA A 444 4.60 -5.79 -6.41
C ALA A 444 5.40 -7.07 -6.10
N ILE A 445 5.49 -8.02 -7.04
CA ILE A 445 6.24 -9.28 -6.85
C ILE A 445 7.69 -9.01 -6.48
N PHE A 446 8.39 -8.14 -7.22
CA PHE A 446 9.80 -7.84 -6.95
C PHE A 446 9.98 -7.09 -5.64
N ALA A 447 9.20 -6.05 -5.39
CA ALA A 447 9.30 -5.27 -4.16
C ALA A 447 9.05 -6.11 -2.90
N TRP A 448 8.06 -6.98 -2.91
CA TRP A 448 7.80 -7.94 -1.84
C TRP A 448 8.93 -8.95 -1.68
N SER A 449 9.47 -9.46 -2.79
CA SER A 449 10.60 -10.39 -2.75
C SER A 449 11.82 -9.78 -2.07
N TYR A 450 12.19 -8.53 -2.38
CA TYR A 450 13.31 -7.83 -1.72
C TYR A 450 13.08 -7.68 -0.23
N MET A 451 11.87 -7.29 0.17
CA MET A 451 11.53 -7.12 1.58
C MET A 451 11.59 -8.44 2.35
N PHE A 452 11.03 -9.53 1.80
CA PHE A 452 11.08 -10.86 2.45
C PHE A 452 12.51 -11.40 2.56
N ILE A 453 13.33 -11.25 1.50
CA ILE A 453 14.74 -11.66 1.51
C ILE A 453 15.50 -10.83 2.55
N GLY A 454 15.28 -9.51 2.59
CA GLY A 454 15.89 -8.62 3.58
C GLY A 454 15.51 -9.01 5.01
N ALA A 455 14.24 -9.27 5.29
CA ALA A 455 13.79 -9.71 6.62
C ALA A 455 14.39 -11.07 7.02
N ALA A 456 14.57 -11.99 6.08
CA ALA A 456 15.20 -13.28 6.30
C ALA A 456 16.73 -13.20 6.45
N ALA A 457 17.38 -12.14 5.96
CA ALA A 457 18.82 -11.93 6.05
C ALA A 457 19.27 -11.43 7.43
N VAL A 458 18.34 -10.94 8.27
CA VAL A 458 18.68 -10.40 9.59
C VAL A 458 19.24 -11.49 10.49
N SER A 459 20.43 -11.25 11.04
CA SER A 459 21.16 -12.17 11.92
C SER A 459 21.22 -11.62 13.34
N ARG A 460 21.06 -12.50 14.33
CA ARG A 460 21.22 -12.14 15.75
C ARG A 460 22.69 -11.95 16.11
N THR A 461 22.93 -11.11 17.12
CA THR A 461 24.27 -11.02 17.73
C THR A 461 24.59 -12.32 18.48
N GLU A 462 25.86 -12.55 18.73
CA GLU A 462 26.31 -13.70 19.52
C GLU A 462 25.85 -13.59 20.96
N GLU A 463 26.07 -12.42 21.57
CA GLU A 463 25.67 -12.13 22.95
C GLU A 463 24.16 -12.35 23.15
N TYR A 464 23.31 -11.82 22.27
CA TYR A 464 21.87 -12.05 22.35
C TYR A 464 21.49 -13.52 22.15
N THR A 465 22.20 -14.24 21.28
CA THR A 465 21.94 -15.67 21.04
C THR A 465 22.24 -16.51 22.28
N LEU A 466 23.33 -16.21 23.00
CA LEU A 466 23.69 -16.88 24.25
C LEU A 466 22.67 -16.62 25.35
N VAL A 467 22.35 -15.35 25.61
CA VAL A 467 21.34 -14.97 26.61
C VAL A 467 19.97 -15.55 26.31
N LEU A 468 19.57 -15.55 25.03
CA LEU A 468 18.31 -16.18 24.62
C LEU A 468 18.33 -17.71 24.86
N GLY A 469 19.47 -18.35 24.67
CA GLY A 469 19.65 -19.77 25.01
C GLY A 469 19.45 -20.06 26.51
N GLU A 470 20.02 -19.22 27.39
CA GLU A 470 19.80 -19.29 28.83
C GLU A 470 18.33 -19.05 29.21
N ILE A 471 17.66 -18.05 28.62
CA ILE A 471 16.24 -17.78 28.86
C ILE A 471 15.37 -18.97 28.42
N LEU A 472 15.66 -19.54 27.24
CA LEU A 472 14.91 -20.71 26.75
C LEU A 472 15.16 -21.97 27.61
N GLY A 473 16.38 -22.16 28.11
CA GLY A 473 16.68 -23.22 29.05
C GLY A 473 15.96 -23.06 30.38
N PHE A 474 15.84 -21.84 30.90
CA PHE A 474 15.03 -21.54 32.07
C PHE A 474 13.53 -21.75 31.81
N LYS A 475 13.04 -21.37 30.65
CA LYS A 475 11.67 -21.66 30.22
C LYS A 475 11.40 -23.16 30.15
N GLU A 476 12.35 -23.92 29.60
CA GLU A 476 12.26 -25.37 29.53
C GLU A 476 12.23 -25.99 30.94
N PHE A 477 13.05 -25.54 31.87
CA PHE A 477 12.98 -25.93 33.27
C PHE A 477 11.57 -25.73 33.84
N ILE A 478 10.97 -24.57 33.66
CA ILE A 478 9.61 -24.27 34.14
C ILE A 478 8.57 -25.23 33.54
N THR A 479 8.72 -25.59 32.26
CA THR A 479 7.72 -26.42 31.56
C THR A 479 7.90 -27.93 31.77
N VAL A 480 9.15 -28.43 31.89
CA VAL A 480 9.45 -29.87 31.84
C VAL A 480 9.70 -30.44 33.23
N THR A 481 10.06 -29.64 34.27
CA THR A 481 10.38 -30.16 35.61
C THR A 481 9.23 -30.99 36.19
N GLU A 482 9.57 -32.17 36.68
CA GLU A 482 8.64 -33.12 37.28
C GLU A 482 8.22 -32.70 38.71
N GLU A 483 7.02 -33.12 39.14
CA GLU A 483 6.43 -32.78 40.43
C GLU A 483 7.32 -33.20 41.61
N ASP A 484 7.92 -34.36 41.54
CA ASP A 484 8.78 -34.88 42.65
C ASP A 484 10.06 -34.03 42.81
N LYS A 485 10.62 -33.53 41.72
CA LYS A 485 11.76 -32.62 41.79
C LYS A 485 11.35 -31.25 42.36
N ILE A 486 10.14 -30.78 42.05
CA ILE A 486 9.59 -29.56 42.64
C ILE A 486 9.37 -29.73 44.14
N LYS A 487 8.83 -30.86 44.61
CA LYS A 487 8.67 -31.13 46.04
C LYS A 487 9.99 -31.07 46.77
N PHE A 488 11.05 -31.70 46.21
CA PHE A 488 12.38 -31.62 46.79
C PHE A 488 12.93 -30.17 46.84
N MET A 489 12.69 -29.37 45.78
CA MET A 489 13.11 -27.98 45.76
C MET A 489 12.35 -27.09 46.75
N LEU A 490 11.09 -27.42 47.07
CA LEU A 490 10.27 -26.75 48.06
C LEU A 490 10.76 -26.96 49.50
N GLU A 491 11.48 -28.06 49.78
CA GLU A 491 12.11 -28.27 51.07
C GLU A 491 13.19 -27.22 51.35
N ASP A 492 13.93 -26.83 50.29
CA ASP A 492 14.97 -25.81 50.39
C ASP A 492 14.39 -24.35 50.26
N ASN A 493 13.36 -24.17 49.42
CA ASN A 493 12.70 -22.87 49.20
C ASN A 493 11.18 -23.02 49.16
N PRO A 494 10.47 -22.87 50.30
CA PRO A 494 9.02 -22.95 50.36
C PRO A 494 8.29 -21.90 49.49
N GLU A 495 8.93 -20.80 49.14
CA GLU A 495 8.36 -19.73 48.29
C GLU A 495 8.71 -19.88 46.79
N LEU A 496 9.30 -21.02 46.38
CA LEU A 496 9.75 -21.32 45.01
C LEU A 496 8.66 -21.04 43.96
N PHE A 497 7.41 -21.40 44.26
CA PHE A 497 6.28 -21.16 43.36
C PHE A 497 6.17 -19.67 43.02
N TYR A 498 6.21 -18.82 44.00
CA TYR A 498 6.01 -17.39 43.89
C TYR A 498 7.23 -16.66 43.35
N ASP A 499 8.43 -17.16 43.59
CA ASP A 499 9.68 -16.64 43.07
C ASP A 499 9.79 -16.80 41.54
N ILE A 500 9.31 -17.97 41.03
CA ILE A 500 9.37 -18.31 39.60
C ILE A 500 8.18 -17.73 38.82
N LEU A 501 7.06 -17.53 39.46
CA LEU A 501 5.82 -17.11 38.85
C LEU A 501 5.89 -15.83 38.02
N PRO A 502 6.56 -14.75 38.43
CA PRO A 502 6.75 -13.55 37.60
C PRO A 502 7.46 -13.86 36.28
N TYR A 503 8.39 -14.79 36.29
CA TYR A 503 9.11 -15.24 35.09
C TYR A 503 8.26 -16.16 34.22
N ALA A 504 7.49 -17.07 34.81
CA ALA A 504 6.54 -17.91 34.09
C ALA A 504 5.53 -17.06 33.31
N GLN A 505 5.11 -15.94 33.91
CA GLN A 505 4.18 -14.97 33.30
C GLN A 505 4.78 -14.33 32.04
N VAL A 506 5.98 -13.75 32.12
CA VAL A 506 6.62 -13.11 30.97
C VAL A 506 7.07 -14.09 29.89
N LEU A 507 7.36 -15.34 30.27
CA LEU A 507 7.70 -16.41 29.35
C LEU A 507 6.48 -17.08 28.71
N GLY A 508 5.26 -16.75 29.16
CA GLY A 508 3.99 -17.29 28.65
C GLY A 508 3.76 -18.76 28.99
N VAL A 509 4.26 -19.22 30.14
CA VAL A 509 4.17 -20.60 30.65
C VAL A 509 3.58 -20.66 32.07
N THR A 510 2.75 -19.67 32.40
CA THR A 510 2.10 -19.57 33.73
C THR A 510 1.25 -20.79 34.02
N LYS A 511 0.43 -21.21 33.04
CA LYS A 511 -0.46 -22.36 33.21
C LYS A 511 0.29 -23.66 33.46
N GLU A 512 1.37 -23.89 32.69
CA GLU A 512 2.24 -25.06 32.85
C GLU A 512 2.89 -25.07 34.22
N TRP A 513 3.27 -23.91 34.75
CA TRP A 513 3.83 -23.79 36.10
C TRP A 513 2.78 -24.03 37.18
N GLU A 514 1.60 -23.40 37.08
CA GLU A 514 0.48 -23.58 38.02
C GLU A 514 0.01 -25.05 38.08
N ASP A 515 -0.09 -25.71 36.91
CA ASP A 515 -0.56 -27.10 36.83
C ASP A 515 0.32 -28.08 37.63
N LYS A 516 1.59 -27.79 37.82
CA LYS A 516 2.54 -28.63 38.60
C LYS A 516 2.29 -28.57 40.10
N PHE A 517 1.62 -27.57 40.58
CA PHE A 517 1.34 -27.35 42.00
C PHE A 517 -0.09 -27.72 42.41
N LYS A 518 -0.91 -28.24 41.52
CA LYS A 518 -2.32 -28.60 41.82
C LYS A 518 -2.48 -29.56 42.97
N ASN A 519 -1.51 -30.47 43.16
CA ASN A 519 -1.49 -31.49 44.21
C ASN A 519 -0.55 -31.13 45.37
N ILE A 520 0.06 -29.97 45.37
CA ILE A 520 1.02 -29.51 46.36
C ILE A 520 0.36 -28.45 47.23
N LEU A 521 0.35 -28.63 48.55
CA LEU A 521 -0.13 -27.64 49.47
C LEU A 521 0.87 -26.50 49.59
N LEU A 522 0.59 -25.36 49.02
CA LEU A 522 1.42 -24.16 49.11
C LEU A 522 1.07 -23.37 50.40
N GLN A 523 2.11 -22.84 51.05
CA GLN A 523 1.92 -21.84 52.11
C GLN A 523 1.82 -20.44 51.48
N PRO A 524 1.01 -19.51 52.09
CA PRO A 524 1.00 -18.13 51.67
C PRO A 524 2.43 -17.53 51.72
N PRO A 525 2.83 -16.74 50.70
CA PRO A 525 4.15 -16.13 50.72
C PRO A 525 4.24 -15.03 51.77
N SER A 526 5.46 -14.73 52.20
CA SER A 526 5.76 -13.78 53.28
C SER A 526 5.31 -12.33 52.97
N TRP A 527 5.12 -12.01 51.69
CA TRP A 527 4.69 -10.68 51.21
C TRP A 527 3.17 -10.52 51.05
N TYR A 528 2.41 -11.60 51.32
CA TYR A 528 0.95 -11.58 51.24
C TYR A 528 0.31 -11.20 52.58
N VAL A 529 -0.67 -10.27 52.53
CA VAL A 529 -1.50 -9.89 53.66
C VAL A 529 -2.97 -10.16 53.32
N GLY A 530 -3.61 -11.12 54.01
CA GLY A 530 -5.00 -11.55 53.77
C GLY A 530 -5.34 -12.82 54.54
N SER A 531 -6.60 -13.24 54.54
CA SER A 531 -7.07 -14.29 55.45
C SER A 531 -6.68 -15.72 55.03
N ARG A 532 -6.59 -16.04 53.74
CA ARG A 532 -6.11 -17.33 53.21
C ARG A 532 -5.70 -17.20 51.75
N MET A 533 -4.60 -17.82 51.32
CA MET A 533 -4.17 -17.89 49.96
C MET A 533 -4.08 -19.36 49.49
N THR A 534 -4.91 -19.71 48.53
CA THR A 534 -4.83 -20.98 47.78
C THR A 534 -4.38 -20.71 46.35
N ILE A 535 -4.11 -21.73 45.55
CA ILE A 535 -3.83 -21.56 44.12
C ILE A 535 -4.96 -20.83 43.40
N PHE A 536 -6.22 -21.08 43.85
CA PHE A 536 -7.40 -20.40 43.32
C PHE A 536 -7.36 -18.89 43.65
N ASP A 537 -7.03 -18.54 44.89
CA ASP A 537 -6.93 -17.14 45.34
C ASP A 537 -5.82 -16.41 44.53
N TYR A 538 -4.73 -17.11 44.24
CA TYR A 538 -3.67 -16.54 43.40
C TYR A 538 -4.19 -16.24 41.97
N MET A 539 -4.92 -17.12 41.30
CA MET A 539 -5.49 -16.87 39.98
C MET A 539 -6.43 -15.65 40.01
N LEU A 540 -7.23 -15.50 41.05
CA LEU A 540 -8.10 -14.35 41.24
C LEU A 540 -7.26 -13.06 41.40
N ILE A 541 -6.25 -13.09 42.25
CA ILE A 541 -5.30 -12.00 42.48
C ILE A 541 -4.60 -11.59 41.19
N ASN A 542 -4.07 -12.56 40.44
CA ASN A 542 -3.43 -12.31 39.15
C ASN A 542 -4.41 -11.67 38.14
N ALA A 543 -5.64 -12.17 38.08
CA ALA A 543 -6.67 -11.57 37.20
C ALA A 543 -7.02 -10.12 37.62
N CYS A 544 -7.09 -9.85 38.93
CA CYS A 544 -7.34 -8.49 39.44
C CYS A 544 -6.16 -7.55 39.13
N LEU A 545 -4.93 -7.97 39.37
CA LEU A 545 -3.74 -7.16 39.07
C LEU A 545 -3.56 -6.94 37.55
N ARG A 546 -3.80 -7.92 36.72
CA ARG A 546 -3.74 -7.76 35.26
C ARG A 546 -4.77 -6.73 34.76
N ARG A 547 -6.01 -6.78 35.24
CA ARG A 547 -7.04 -5.78 34.90
C ARG A 547 -6.65 -4.39 35.39
N ALA A 548 -6.16 -4.29 36.61
CA ALA A 548 -5.72 -3.04 37.19
C ALA A 548 -4.52 -2.46 36.44
N THR A 549 -3.52 -3.28 36.07
CA THR A 549 -2.36 -2.85 35.31
C THR A 549 -2.76 -2.36 33.91
N ALA A 550 -3.68 -3.05 33.24
CA ALA A 550 -4.23 -2.56 31.97
C ALA A 550 -4.85 -1.17 32.13
N SER A 551 -5.61 -0.94 33.20
CA SER A 551 -6.14 0.39 33.54
C SER A 551 -5.06 1.43 33.88
N MET A 552 -4.01 1.03 34.59
CA MET A 552 -2.86 1.88 34.95
C MET A 552 -2.09 2.36 33.70
N MET A 553 -2.05 1.54 32.66
CA MET A 553 -1.34 1.82 31.39
C MET A 553 -2.16 2.64 30.40
N THR A 554 -3.48 2.82 30.65
CA THR A 554 -4.34 3.62 29.77
C THR A 554 -3.91 5.08 29.79
N ARG A 555 -3.76 5.68 28.61
CA ARG A 555 -3.48 7.12 28.46
C ARG A 555 -4.80 7.90 28.42
N PRO A 556 -4.88 9.10 29.04
CA PRO A 556 -6.03 9.97 28.86
C PRO A 556 -6.20 10.29 27.36
N GLN A 557 -7.41 10.07 26.83
CA GLN A 557 -7.68 10.47 25.44
C GLN A 557 -7.69 12.00 25.35
N SER A 558 -6.80 12.57 24.53
CA SER A 558 -6.94 13.96 24.09
C SER A 558 -8.11 14.02 23.08
N SER A 559 -9.14 14.80 23.43
CA SER A 559 -10.27 15.09 22.55
C SER A 559 -9.83 15.97 21.37
N GLY A 560 -9.49 15.35 20.26
CA GLY A 560 -9.22 15.99 18.97
C GLY A 560 -9.93 15.18 17.89
N GLY A 561 -11.15 15.61 17.54
CA GLY A 561 -11.98 14.93 16.55
C GLY A 561 -11.55 15.23 15.13
N GLY A 562 -11.65 14.24 14.25
CA GLY A 562 -11.54 14.34 12.81
C GLY A 562 -12.13 13.11 12.15
N SER A 563 -13.44 13.14 11.86
CA SER A 563 -14.10 12.09 11.10
C SER A 563 -13.91 12.32 9.60
N PHE A 564 -13.35 11.34 8.90
CA PHE A 564 -13.37 11.26 7.45
C PHE A 564 -14.57 10.39 6.99
N VAL A 565 -15.49 11.02 6.26
CA VAL A 565 -16.58 10.34 5.57
C VAL A 565 -16.14 10.04 4.14
N GLY A 566 -16.01 8.77 3.79
CA GLY A 566 -15.74 8.31 2.42
C GLY A 566 -17.02 8.16 1.62
N ARG A 567 -17.02 8.71 0.40
CA ARG A 567 -18.12 8.59 -0.57
C ARG A 567 -17.72 7.58 -1.65
N SER A 568 -18.51 6.51 -1.79
CA SER A 568 -18.33 5.48 -2.82
C SER A 568 -19.00 5.88 -4.13
N GLY A 569 -18.29 5.70 -5.25
CA GLY A 569 -18.83 5.82 -6.62
C GLY A 569 -18.60 4.52 -7.39
N GLY A 570 -19.65 4.00 -8.03
CA GLY A 570 -19.71 2.70 -8.65
C GLY A 570 -19.04 2.62 -10.03
N GLY A 571 -18.60 1.42 -10.39
CA GLY A 571 -18.03 1.09 -11.69
C GLY A 571 -19.08 0.65 -12.72
N GLY A 572 -18.94 1.14 -13.95
CA GLY A 572 -19.73 0.74 -15.11
C GLY A 572 -18.87 0.01 -16.14
N SER A 573 -19.44 -1.00 -16.78
CA SER A 573 -18.81 -1.79 -17.84
C SER A 573 -18.88 -1.07 -19.19
N PHE A 574 -17.82 -1.19 -19.98
CA PHE A 574 -17.64 -0.47 -21.24
C PHE A 574 -18.30 -1.18 -22.42
N GLY A 575 -19.39 -0.56 -22.94
CA GLY A 575 -19.84 -0.75 -24.33
C GLY A 575 -19.22 0.32 -25.23
N GLY A 576 -19.08 0.11 -26.53
CA GLY A 576 -18.69 1.16 -27.47
C GLY A 576 -19.72 2.30 -27.46
N PHE A 577 -19.24 3.53 -27.58
CA PHE A 577 -20.08 4.72 -27.57
C PHE A 577 -19.44 5.82 -28.41
N SER A 578 -20.25 6.86 -28.81
CA SER A 578 -19.77 8.01 -29.59
C SER A 578 -18.84 8.88 -28.75
N GLY A 579 -17.76 9.38 -29.35
CA GLY A 579 -16.75 10.19 -28.70
C GLY A 579 -15.76 9.42 -27.83
N GLY A 580 -15.82 8.07 -27.81
CA GLY A 580 -14.90 7.21 -27.05
C GLY A 580 -13.80 6.57 -27.89
N GLY A 581 -13.69 6.90 -29.16
CA GLY A 581 -12.64 6.43 -30.06
C GLY A 581 -11.39 7.30 -30.06
N HIS A 582 -10.40 6.85 -30.82
CA HIS A 582 -9.15 7.58 -31.01
C HIS A 582 -9.25 8.54 -32.21
N GLY A 583 -8.58 9.67 -32.15
CA GLY A 583 -8.46 10.62 -33.23
C GLY A 583 -9.54 11.70 -33.33
N GLY A 584 -10.51 11.68 -32.45
CA GLY A 584 -11.56 12.71 -32.40
C GLY A 584 -11.02 14.12 -32.12
N GLY A 585 -11.70 14.84 -31.36
CA GLY A 585 -11.39 16.23 -31.03
C GLY A 585 -12.39 17.18 -31.68
N GLY A 586 -12.04 18.43 -31.77
CA GLY A 586 -12.92 19.46 -32.25
C GLY A 586 -12.17 20.58 -32.93
N GLY A 587 -12.85 21.68 -33.17
CA GLY A 587 -12.24 22.89 -33.71
C GLY A 587 -13.15 24.08 -33.48
N GLY A 588 -12.60 25.24 -33.65
CA GLY A 588 -13.32 26.50 -33.47
C GLY A 588 -12.57 27.66 -34.05
N ALA A 589 -13.09 28.86 -33.87
CA ALA A 589 -12.48 30.11 -34.35
C ALA A 589 -12.37 31.11 -33.20
N ARG A 590 -11.20 31.72 -33.04
CA ARG A 590 -10.88 32.75 -32.05
C ARG A 590 -10.67 34.10 -32.68
#